data_05a5e242f3ce5498aec5105cd443272f
#
_entry.id   05a5e242f3ce5498aec5105cd443272f
#
_cell.length_a   1.000
_cell.length_b   1.000
_cell.length_c   1.000
_cell.angle_alpha   90.00
_cell.angle_beta   90.00
_cell.angle_gamma   90.00
#
_symmetry.space_group_name_H-M   'P 1'
#
loop_
_entity.id
_entity.type
_entity.pdbx_description
1 polymer ?
#
loop_
_entity_poly.entity_id
_entity_poly.type
_entity_poly.pdbx_seq_one_letter_code
_entity_poly.pdbx_strand_id
1 'polypeptide(L)'
;MIEHDHVKDDHIKDDYAVAVPFYDLWHEDGHVPLVRELLPPLLKGVERSVIEIGAGTGLITRVIAQETPARIYAVEPSLGMRSVLVNRLAEDPRLLGRVTVLPCGALDVEVDEPVEAIVMISVLQSFPAEQRAELWRVLARQLQPGGRLVFNWRERALPVPGDLEVMGSYAVGRHAYEVAGQVLEAAGESVTSRFVYRIRQRGVAISEDEVVVTNHWPAGERLAAELRAAGFDRDAAPEGMEMWRLP
;
A
#
# COMPACT_ATOMS: atom_id res chain seq x y z
N MET A 1 15.16 18.78 -31.44
CA MET A 1 15.66 17.40 -31.40
C MET A 1 15.74 17.08 -29.93
N ILE A 2 14.67 16.46 -29.40
CA ILE A 2 14.53 16.13 -27.97
C ILE A 2 15.12 14.72 -27.85
N GLU A 3 16.27 14.60 -27.21
CA GLU A 3 16.84 13.30 -26.84
C GLU A 3 15.88 12.64 -25.85
N HIS A 4 15.27 11.55 -26.28
CA HIS A 4 14.60 10.62 -25.38
C HIS A 4 15.69 9.81 -24.68
N ASP A 5 16.03 10.19 -23.46
CA ASP A 5 16.77 9.32 -22.55
C ASP A 5 16.00 8.02 -22.39
N HIS A 6 16.69 6.91 -22.62
CA HIS A 6 16.15 5.56 -22.49
C HIS A 6 15.67 5.35 -21.05
N VAL A 7 14.35 5.35 -20.86
CA VAL A 7 13.74 4.69 -19.72
C VAL A 7 14.23 3.24 -19.75
N LYS A 8 15.00 2.84 -18.76
CA LYS A 8 15.37 1.45 -18.55
C LYS A 8 14.07 0.67 -18.35
N ASP A 9 13.72 -0.10 -19.35
CA ASP A 9 12.60 -1.03 -19.35
C ASP A 9 13.02 -2.28 -18.56
N ASP A 10 13.29 -2.11 -17.27
CA ASP A 10 13.29 -3.20 -16.32
C ASP A 10 11.82 -3.59 -16.19
N HIS A 11 11.41 -4.62 -16.92
CA HIS A 11 10.14 -5.31 -16.71
C HIS A 11 10.10 -5.85 -15.27
N ILE A 12 9.79 -4.97 -14.32
CA ILE A 12 9.36 -5.39 -12.99
C ILE A 12 8.12 -6.21 -13.26
N LYS A 13 8.21 -7.52 -13.03
CA LYS A 13 7.08 -8.42 -13.10
C LYS A 13 5.99 -7.82 -12.23
N ASP A 14 4.91 -7.36 -12.84
CA ASP A 14 3.79 -6.76 -12.11
C ASP A 14 3.01 -7.89 -11.39
N ASP A 15 3.53 -8.28 -10.22
CA ASP A 15 2.94 -9.35 -9.40
C ASP A 15 1.51 -9.02 -8.97
N TYR A 16 1.09 -7.77 -9.08
CA TYR A 16 -0.27 -7.33 -8.80
C TYR A 16 -1.23 -7.46 -9.99
N ALA A 17 -0.72 -7.67 -11.22
CA ALA A 17 -1.57 -7.68 -12.42
C ALA A 17 -2.75 -8.66 -12.33
N VAL A 18 -2.53 -9.86 -11.80
CA VAL A 18 -3.57 -10.87 -11.62
C VAL A 18 -4.54 -10.54 -10.48
N ALA A 19 -4.09 -9.76 -9.48
CA ALA A 19 -4.89 -9.38 -8.33
C ALA A 19 -5.87 -8.22 -8.62
N VAL A 20 -5.58 -7.37 -9.62
CA VAL A 20 -6.34 -6.14 -9.92
C VAL A 20 -7.85 -6.36 -9.98
N PRO A 21 -8.40 -7.37 -10.69
CA PRO A 21 -9.84 -7.58 -10.78
C PRO A 21 -10.51 -8.00 -9.47
N PHE A 22 -9.73 -8.44 -8.49
CA PHE A 22 -10.19 -8.94 -7.19
C PHE A 22 -9.91 -7.95 -6.07
N TYR A 23 -9.00 -7.00 -6.30
CA TYR A 23 -8.39 -6.18 -5.27
C TYR A 23 -9.42 -5.38 -4.47
N ASP A 24 -10.26 -4.60 -5.13
CA ASP A 24 -11.27 -3.78 -4.47
C ASP A 24 -12.32 -4.62 -3.76
N LEU A 25 -12.77 -5.72 -4.40
CA LEU A 25 -13.74 -6.64 -3.81
C LEU A 25 -13.26 -7.21 -2.48
N TRP A 26 -11.98 -7.60 -2.44
CA TRP A 26 -11.38 -8.19 -1.23
C TRP A 26 -11.08 -7.15 -0.15
N HIS A 27 -10.55 -5.99 -0.54
CA HIS A 27 -10.09 -4.99 0.43
C HIS A 27 -11.19 -4.08 0.97
N GLU A 28 -12.27 -3.85 0.21
CA GLU A 28 -13.45 -3.10 0.71
C GLU A 28 -14.15 -3.84 1.87
N ASP A 29 -14.16 -5.17 1.88
CA ASP A 29 -14.65 -5.98 3.02
C ASP A 29 -13.55 -6.26 4.06
N GLY A 30 -12.29 -6.07 3.71
CA GLY A 30 -11.12 -6.40 4.54
C GLY A 30 -10.68 -5.26 5.45
N HIS A 31 -9.52 -4.66 5.14
CA HIS A 31 -8.88 -3.67 6.00
C HIS A 31 -9.34 -2.22 5.75
N VAL A 32 -9.95 -1.92 4.61
CA VAL A 32 -10.35 -0.54 4.26
C VAL A 32 -11.34 0.07 5.26
N PRO A 33 -12.37 -0.64 5.76
CA PRO A 33 -13.27 -0.10 6.79
C PRO A 33 -12.53 0.35 8.05
N LEU A 34 -11.56 -0.45 8.52
CA LEU A 34 -10.75 -0.10 9.69
C LEU A 34 -9.87 1.12 9.42
N VAL A 35 -9.28 1.23 8.24
CA VAL A 35 -8.49 2.41 7.87
C VAL A 35 -9.36 3.66 7.78
N ARG A 36 -10.58 3.56 7.26
CA ARG A 36 -11.55 4.68 7.26
C ARG A 36 -11.88 5.19 8.66
N GLU A 37 -11.81 4.34 9.67
CA GLU A 37 -12.02 4.72 11.06
C GLU A 37 -10.76 5.30 11.71
N LEU A 38 -9.60 4.66 11.49
CA LEU A 38 -8.38 4.95 12.25
C LEU A 38 -7.50 6.04 11.62
N LEU A 39 -7.54 6.24 10.30
CA LEU A 39 -6.66 7.19 9.61
C LEU A 39 -7.05 8.67 9.81
N PRO A 40 -8.35 9.06 9.81
CA PRO A 40 -8.76 10.47 9.89
C PRO A 40 -8.18 11.24 11.08
N PRO A 41 -8.18 10.74 12.32
CA PRO A 41 -7.58 11.44 13.45
C PRO A 41 -6.09 11.72 13.27
N LEU A 42 -5.37 10.84 12.57
CA LEU A 42 -3.93 10.94 12.32
C LEU A 42 -3.59 11.97 11.23
N LEU A 43 -4.58 12.36 10.41
CA LEU A 43 -4.44 13.39 9.37
C LEU A 43 -4.97 14.77 9.79
N LYS A 44 -5.48 14.91 11.01
CA LYS A 44 -6.02 16.19 11.50
C LYS A 44 -4.99 17.31 11.41
N GLY A 45 -5.35 18.41 10.73
CA GLY A 45 -4.49 19.57 10.53
C GLY A 45 -3.47 19.42 9.38
N VAL A 46 -3.59 18.38 8.55
CA VAL A 46 -2.85 18.28 7.29
C VAL A 46 -3.65 19.04 6.22
N GLU A 47 -3.07 20.09 5.65
CA GLU A 47 -3.79 21.03 4.79
C GLU A 47 -3.15 21.19 3.41
N ARG A 48 -1.83 21.00 3.27
CA ARG A 48 -1.10 21.36 2.05
C ARG A 48 -0.78 20.18 1.16
N SER A 49 -0.13 19.14 1.71
CA SER A 49 0.38 18.03 0.91
C SER A 49 0.56 16.74 1.68
N VAL A 50 0.24 15.63 1.00
CA VAL A 50 0.40 14.25 1.48
C VAL A 50 1.06 13.42 0.39
N ILE A 51 2.02 12.57 0.75
CA ILE A 51 2.45 11.45 -0.10
C ILE A 51 1.72 10.19 0.40
N GLU A 52 1.08 9.48 -0.51
CA GLU A 52 0.56 8.15 -0.27
C GLU A 52 1.47 7.13 -0.96
N ILE A 53 2.10 6.26 -0.19
CA ILE A 53 2.96 5.18 -0.71
C ILE A 53 2.12 3.92 -0.91
N GLY A 54 2.14 3.37 -2.13
CA GLY A 54 1.36 2.20 -2.51
C GLY A 54 -0.13 2.52 -2.64
N ALA A 55 -0.46 3.52 -3.44
CA ALA A 55 -1.84 3.99 -3.62
C ALA A 55 -2.78 2.91 -4.20
N GLY A 56 -2.23 1.89 -4.86
CA GLY A 56 -2.98 0.79 -5.43
C GLY A 56 -4.06 1.27 -6.40
N THR A 57 -5.28 0.82 -6.19
CA THR A 57 -6.45 1.24 -6.97
C THR A 57 -7.06 2.57 -6.49
N GLY A 58 -6.50 3.21 -5.43
CA GLY A 58 -6.96 4.49 -4.90
C GLY A 58 -8.03 4.42 -3.81
N LEU A 59 -8.21 3.28 -3.15
CA LEU A 59 -9.16 3.14 -2.04
C LEU A 59 -8.80 4.08 -0.89
N ILE A 60 -7.53 4.11 -0.50
CA ILE A 60 -7.05 4.97 0.59
C ILE A 60 -6.81 6.40 0.12
N THR A 61 -6.41 6.61 -1.14
CA THR A 61 -6.37 7.95 -1.75
C THR A 61 -7.68 8.71 -1.54
N ARG A 62 -8.83 8.03 -1.73
CA ARG A 62 -10.15 8.62 -1.48
C ARG A 62 -10.38 8.98 -0.02
N VAL A 63 -9.93 8.15 0.92
CA VAL A 63 -10.01 8.44 2.36
C VAL A 63 -9.21 9.70 2.68
N ILE A 64 -7.95 9.77 2.25
CA ILE A 64 -7.10 10.95 2.45
C ILE A 64 -7.76 12.20 1.86
N ALA A 65 -8.31 12.10 0.65
CA ALA A 65 -8.94 13.21 -0.03
C ALA A 65 -10.23 13.70 0.61
N GLN A 66 -10.95 12.83 1.31
CA GLN A 66 -12.16 13.17 2.09
C GLN A 66 -11.81 13.87 3.40
N GLU A 67 -10.71 13.47 4.04
CA GLU A 67 -10.32 13.92 5.38
C GLU A 67 -9.42 15.15 5.37
N THR A 68 -8.80 15.48 4.23
CA THR A 68 -7.91 16.63 4.10
C THR A 68 -8.21 17.45 2.84
N PRO A 69 -7.94 18.77 2.83
CA PRO A 69 -7.94 19.58 1.60
C PRO A 69 -6.62 19.43 0.82
N ALA A 70 -5.64 18.70 1.32
CA ALA A 70 -4.28 18.63 0.82
C ALA A 70 -4.17 18.11 -0.62
N ARG A 71 -3.13 18.53 -1.34
CA ARG A 71 -2.67 17.86 -2.57
C ARG A 71 -2.13 16.48 -2.20
N ILE A 72 -2.38 15.48 -3.02
CA ILE A 72 -1.97 14.10 -2.78
C ILE A 72 -1.02 13.66 -3.89
N TYR A 73 0.16 13.18 -3.53
CA TYR A 73 1.08 12.48 -4.41
C TYR A 73 0.90 10.98 -4.21
N ALA A 74 0.17 10.34 -5.14
CA ALA A 74 -0.17 8.93 -5.08
C ALA A 74 0.90 8.10 -5.78
N VAL A 75 1.77 7.46 -5.00
CA VAL A 75 2.89 6.64 -5.49
C VAL A 75 2.42 5.21 -5.71
N GLU A 76 2.49 4.72 -6.96
CA GLU A 76 2.07 3.36 -7.29
C GLU A 76 2.88 2.81 -8.48
N PRO A 77 3.75 1.80 -8.30
CA PRO A 77 4.58 1.24 -9.36
C PRO A 77 3.80 0.36 -10.35
N SER A 78 2.73 -0.33 -9.93
CA SER A 78 1.97 -1.24 -10.79
C SER A 78 1.14 -0.48 -11.83
N LEU A 79 1.34 -0.77 -13.11
CA LEU A 79 0.56 -0.18 -14.20
C LEU A 79 -0.92 -0.58 -14.09
N GLY A 80 -1.21 -1.82 -13.73
CA GLY A 80 -2.58 -2.33 -13.57
C GLY A 80 -3.32 -1.57 -12.48
N MET A 81 -2.72 -1.43 -11.30
CA MET A 81 -3.28 -0.68 -10.17
C MET A 81 -3.47 0.80 -10.52
N ARG A 82 -2.46 1.45 -11.09
CA ARG A 82 -2.54 2.86 -11.52
C ARG A 82 -3.66 3.10 -12.53
N SER A 83 -3.92 2.16 -13.43
CA SER A 83 -5.00 2.30 -14.42
C SER A 83 -6.37 2.40 -13.74
N VAL A 84 -6.61 1.60 -12.70
CA VAL A 84 -7.84 1.68 -11.90
C VAL A 84 -7.88 2.99 -11.11
N LEU A 85 -6.77 3.37 -10.47
CA LEU A 85 -6.64 4.64 -9.74
C LEU A 85 -6.99 5.84 -10.63
N VAL A 86 -6.37 5.96 -11.81
CA VAL A 86 -6.61 7.08 -12.73
C VAL A 86 -8.07 7.11 -13.21
N ASN A 87 -8.66 5.96 -13.55
CA ASN A 87 -10.07 5.89 -13.91
C ASN A 87 -10.98 6.37 -12.75
N ARG A 88 -10.68 5.96 -11.53
CA ARG A 88 -11.40 6.40 -10.32
C ARG A 88 -11.28 7.90 -10.08
N LEU A 89 -10.10 8.49 -10.30
CA LEU A 89 -9.90 9.94 -10.21
C LEU A 89 -10.69 10.70 -11.28
N ALA A 90 -10.79 10.14 -12.50
CA ALA A 90 -11.54 10.75 -13.61
C ALA A 90 -13.05 10.84 -13.35
N GLU A 91 -13.59 10.02 -12.46
CA GLU A 91 -15.00 10.06 -12.05
C GLU A 91 -15.30 11.25 -11.10
N ASP A 92 -14.28 11.82 -10.43
CA ASP A 92 -14.44 13.00 -9.55
C ASP A 92 -13.45 14.12 -9.95
N PRO A 93 -13.93 15.17 -10.66
CA PRO A 93 -13.06 16.27 -11.10
C PRO A 93 -12.31 16.97 -9.96
N ARG A 94 -12.81 16.92 -8.72
CA ARG A 94 -12.14 17.50 -7.56
C ARG A 94 -10.89 16.69 -7.20
N LEU A 95 -10.97 15.36 -7.29
CA LEU A 95 -9.83 14.47 -7.07
C LEU A 95 -8.82 14.57 -8.21
N LEU A 96 -9.30 14.63 -9.45
CA LEU A 96 -8.46 14.75 -10.64
C LEU A 96 -7.56 16.00 -10.59
N GLY A 97 -8.04 17.10 -9.99
CA GLY A 97 -7.27 18.34 -9.82
C GLY A 97 -6.35 18.37 -8.59
N ARG A 98 -6.47 17.38 -7.68
CA ARG A 98 -5.74 17.35 -6.39
C ARG A 98 -4.74 16.20 -6.28
N VAL A 99 -4.89 15.15 -7.06
CA VAL A 99 -4.07 13.96 -6.97
C VAL A 99 -3.09 13.90 -8.14
N THR A 100 -1.81 13.85 -7.83
CA THR A 100 -0.74 13.58 -8.79
C THR A 100 -0.31 12.13 -8.64
N VAL A 101 -0.48 11.33 -9.69
CA VAL A 101 -0.07 9.92 -9.68
C VAL A 101 1.38 9.80 -10.11
N LEU A 102 2.22 9.22 -9.25
CA LEU A 102 3.66 9.02 -9.47
C LEU A 102 3.90 7.54 -9.82
N PRO A 103 4.37 7.24 -11.05
CA PRO A 103 4.60 5.86 -11.52
C PRO A 103 5.98 5.33 -11.08
N CYS A 104 6.25 5.34 -9.78
CA CYS A 104 7.53 4.93 -9.22
C CYS A 104 7.35 4.07 -7.96
N GLY A 105 8.42 3.42 -7.52
CA GLY A 105 8.48 2.74 -6.23
C GLY A 105 8.70 3.70 -5.07
N ALA A 106 8.48 3.23 -3.84
CA ALA A 106 8.66 4.05 -2.64
C ALA A 106 10.12 4.51 -2.41
N LEU A 107 11.09 3.78 -2.94
CA LEU A 107 12.52 4.14 -2.83
C LEU A 107 12.94 5.23 -3.83
N ASP A 108 12.13 5.45 -4.86
CA ASP A 108 12.40 6.41 -5.94
C ASP A 108 11.48 7.64 -5.87
N VAL A 109 10.68 7.76 -4.78
CA VAL A 109 9.76 8.89 -4.64
C VAL A 109 10.54 10.18 -4.42
N GLU A 110 10.22 11.18 -5.25
CA GLU A 110 10.73 12.54 -5.14
C GLU A 110 9.61 13.52 -5.47
N VAL A 111 9.45 14.55 -4.63
CA VAL A 111 8.51 15.64 -4.82
C VAL A 111 9.24 16.99 -4.69
N ASP A 112 8.74 18.01 -5.38
CA ASP A 112 9.40 19.33 -5.45
C ASP A 112 9.53 20.02 -4.09
N GLU A 113 8.57 19.80 -3.18
CA GLU A 113 8.53 20.42 -1.86
C GLU A 113 8.22 19.37 -0.78
N PRO A 114 8.88 19.44 0.40
CA PRO A 114 8.58 18.55 1.51
C PRO A 114 7.12 18.59 1.93
N VAL A 115 6.56 17.42 2.25
CA VAL A 115 5.14 17.24 2.57
C VAL A 115 4.86 17.26 4.07
N GLU A 116 3.60 17.52 4.46
CA GLU A 116 3.13 17.51 5.85
C GLU A 116 2.93 16.10 6.40
N ALA A 117 2.55 15.17 5.53
CA ALA A 117 2.33 13.78 5.94
C ALA A 117 2.72 12.80 4.83
N ILE A 118 3.14 11.61 5.25
CA ILE A 118 3.28 10.42 4.41
C ILE A 118 2.37 9.35 5.00
N VAL A 119 1.55 8.73 4.14
CA VAL A 119 0.65 7.62 4.48
C VAL A 119 1.10 6.38 3.73
N MET A 120 1.20 5.25 4.45
CA MET A 120 1.64 3.97 3.88
C MET A 120 0.78 2.83 4.45
N ILE A 121 -0.28 2.45 3.74
CA ILE A 121 -1.24 1.43 4.20
C ILE A 121 -1.02 0.12 3.47
N SER A 122 -0.75 -0.95 4.23
CA SER A 122 -0.51 -2.31 3.72
C SER A 122 0.67 -2.41 2.74
N VAL A 123 1.71 -1.63 2.96
CA VAL A 123 2.89 -1.54 2.10
C VAL A 123 4.17 -1.97 2.83
N LEU A 124 4.26 -1.72 4.14
CA LEU A 124 5.48 -2.00 4.94
C LEU A 124 5.98 -3.45 4.76
N GLN A 125 5.07 -4.40 4.67
CA GLN A 125 5.40 -5.82 4.50
C GLN A 125 6.11 -6.16 3.18
N SER A 126 6.09 -5.26 2.20
CA SER A 126 6.79 -5.46 0.93
C SER A 126 8.30 -5.21 1.03
N PHE A 127 8.76 -4.65 2.15
CA PHE A 127 10.16 -4.25 2.33
C PHE A 127 10.91 -5.20 3.27
N PRO A 128 11.91 -5.95 2.76
CA PRO A 128 12.82 -6.70 3.60
C PRO A 128 13.69 -5.76 4.46
N ALA A 129 14.29 -6.30 5.53
CA ALA A 129 15.05 -5.53 6.50
C ALA A 129 16.13 -4.63 5.90
N GLU A 130 16.83 -5.14 4.90
CA GLU A 130 17.92 -4.44 4.20
C GLU A 130 17.43 -3.22 3.40
N GLN A 131 16.19 -3.22 2.94
CA GLN A 131 15.61 -2.10 2.20
C GLN A 131 14.92 -1.08 3.11
N ARG A 132 14.45 -1.48 4.29
CA ARG A 132 13.72 -0.56 5.19
C ARG A 132 14.58 0.62 5.66
N ALA A 133 15.88 0.40 5.90
CA ALA A 133 16.78 1.51 6.28
C ALA A 133 16.88 2.58 5.18
N GLU A 134 16.84 2.19 3.91
CA GLU A 134 16.79 3.13 2.79
C GLU A 134 15.41 3.78 2.69
N LEU A 135 14.34 2.98 2.81
CA LEU A 135 12.97 3.48 2.81
C LEU A 135 12.79 4.62 3.82
N TRP A 136 13.19 4.41 5.09
CA TRP A 136 13.05 5.44 6.12
C TRP A 136 13.84 6.71 5.79
N ARG A 137 15.05 6.58 5.22
CA ARG A 137 15.86 7.74 4.80
C ARG A 137 15.22 8.49 3.62
N VAL A 138 14.66 7.77 2.65
CA VAL A 138 13.93 8.38 1.52
C VAL A 138 12.73 9.14 2.05
N LEU A 139 11.88 8.50 2.87
CA LEU A 139 10.67 9.14 3.41
C LEU A 139 10.99 10.35 4.31
N ALA A 140 12.06 10.28 5.12
CA ALA A 140 12.49 11.41 5.94
C ALA A 140 12.86 12.63 5.10
N ARG A 141 13.49 12.44 3.92
CA ARG A 141 13.84 13.55 3.01
C ARG A 141 12.63 14.22 2.38
N GLN A 142 11.52 13.49 2.25
CA GLN A 142 10.28 14.02 1.65
C GLN A 142 9.41 14.75 2.68
N LEU A 143 9.65 14.58 3.99
CA LEU A 143 8.87 15.24 5.04
C LEU A 143 9.45 16.60 5.42
N GLN A 144 8.58 17.57 5.68
CA GLN A 144 8.96 18.82 6.34
C GLN A 144 9.27 18.58 7.83
N PRO A 145 10.04 19.48 8.49
CA PRO A 145 10.16 19.46 9.95
C PRO A 145 8.78 19.46 10.61
N GLY A 146 8.58 18.60 11.61
CA GLY A 146 7.28 18.37 12.25
C GLY A 146 6.30 17.52 11.44
N GLY A 147 6.66 17.12 10.22
CA GLY A 147 5.88 16.24 9.37
C GLY A 147 5.72 14.84 9.97
N ARG A 148 4.69 14.12 9.52
CA ARG A 148 4.32 12.82 10.09
C ARG A 148 4.35 11.70 9.06
N LEU A 149 4.86 10.55 9.49
CA LEU A 149 4.76 9.28 8.79
C LEU A 149 3.69 8.42 9.48
N VAL A 150 2.69 7.99 8.75
CA VAL A 150 1.55 7.20 9.25
C VAL A 150 1.47 5.90 8.46
N PHE A 151 1.41 4.77 9.15
CA PHE A 151 1.24 3.47 8.51
C PHE A 151 0.51 2.49 9.42
N ASN A 152 -0.10 1.45 8.83
CA ASN A 152 -0.70 0.39 9.61
C ASN A 152 0.34 -0.68 9.95
N TRP A 153 0.39 -1.02 11.23
CA TRP A 153 1.21 -2.10 11.74
C TRP A 153 0.66 -2.62 13.05
N ARG A 154 0.81 -3.91 13.28
CA ARG A 154 0.54 -4.54 14.58
C ARG A 154 1.48 -5.73 14.79
N GLU A 155 1.84 -5.96 16.04
CA GLU A 155 2.55 -7.18 16.42
C GLU A 155 1.69 -8.40 16.13
N ARG A 156 2.29 -9.44 15.58
CA ARG A 156 1.62 -10.71 15.33
C ARG A 156 2.62 -11.86 15.28
N ALA A 157 2.18 -13.04 15.69
CA ALA A 157 2.96 -14.25 15.50
C ALA A 157 3.07 -14.60 14.01
N LEU A 158 4.18 -15.19 13.63
CA LEU A 158 4.31 -15.74 12.28
C LEU A 158 3.27 -16.84 12.06
N PRO A 159 2.63 -16.88 10.89
CA PRO A 159 1.71 -17.96 10.55
C PRO A 159 2.46 -19.29 10.37
N VAL A 160 1.73 -20.38 10.45
CA VAL A 160 2.26 -21.71 10.19
C VAL A 160 1.91 -22.10 8.76
N PRO A 161 2.82 -22.74 8.00
CA PRO A 161 2.48 -23.34 6.71
C PRO A 161 1.25 -24.25 6.80
N GLY A 162 0.36 -24.18 5.81
CA GLY A 162 -0.91 -24.87 5.84
C GLY A 162 -1.48 -25.13 4.44
N ASP A 163 -2.70 -25.63 4.39
CA ASP A 163 -3.41 -25.87 3.14
C ASP A 163 -3.92 -24.56 2.50
N LEU A 164 -4.30 -24.63 1.22
CA LEU A 164 -4.93 -23.52 0.51
C LEU A 164 -6.35 -23.30 1.05
N GLU A 165 -6.61 -22.11 1.58
CA GLU A 165 -7.90 -21.74 2.15
C GLU A 165 -8.55 -20.59 1.37
N VAL A 166 -9.88 -20.64 1.19
CA VAL A 166 -10.64 -19.53 0.59
C VAL A 166 -10.72 -18.39 1.60
N MET A 167 -10.19 -17.24 1.23
CA MET A 167 -10.15 -16.02 2.04
C MET A 167 -11.34 -15.09 1.76
N GLY A 168 -11.92 -15.16 0.56
CA GLY A 168 -13.07 -14.37 0.17
C GLY A 168 -13.69 -14.86 -1.14
N SER A 169 -15.01 -14.63 -1.30
CA SER A 169 -15.75 -14.95 -2.52
C SER A 169 -16.84 -13.91 -2.74
N TYR A 170 -16.82 -13.23 -3.88
CA TYR A 170 -17.60 -12.04 -4.18
C TYR A 170 -18.44 -12.25 -5.45
N ALA A 171 -19.73 -11.98 -5.38
CA ALA A 171 -20.62 -12.11 -6.53
C ALA A 171 -20.48 -10.88 -7.46
N VAL A 172 -20.16 -11.13 -8.73
CA VAL A 172 -20.16 -10.12 -9.79
C VAL A 172 -21.01 -10.66 -10.94
N GLY A 173 -22.25 -10.21 -11.01
CA GLY A 173 -23.24 -10.74 -11.96
C GLY A 173 -23.49 -12.24 -11.74
N ARG A 174 -23.12 -13.06 -12.73
CA ARG A 174 -23.29 -14.54 -12.68
C ARG A 174 -22.04 -15.28 -12.21
N HIS A 175 -20.97 -14.55 -11.92
CA HIS A 175 -19.69 -15.11 -11.53
C HIS A 175 -19.43 -14.89 -10.03
N ALA A 176 -18.65 -15.81 -9.45
CA ALA A 176 -18.02 -15.61 -8.15
C ALA A 176 -16.52 -15.37 -8.36
N TYR A 177 -16.03 -14.25 -7.83
CA TYR A 177 -14.62 -13.88 -7.76
C TYR A 177 -14.07 -14.37 -6.42
N GLU A 178 -13.21 -15.37 -6.45
CA GLU A 178 -12.68 -16.05 -5.26
C GLU A 178 -11.19 -15.77 -5.11
N VAL A 179 -10.79 -15.40 -3.90
CA VAL A 179 -9.39 -15.28 -3.48
C VAL A 179 -9.11 -16.38 -2.47
N ALA A 180 -8.09 -17.20 -2.72
CA ALA A 180 -7.61 -18.21 -1.79
C ALA A 180 -6.13 -17.96 -1.49
N GLY A 181 -5.70 -18.28 -0.27
CA GLY A 181 -4.34 -18.08 0.21
C GLY A 181 -3.78 -19.33 0.89
N GLN A 182 -2.47 -19.49 0.79
CA GLN A 182 -1.71 -20.54 1.43
C GLN A 182 -0.39 -19.99 1.93
N VAL A 183 -0.04 -20.23 3.19
CA VAL A 183 1.31 -19.98 3.69
C VAL A 183 2.19 -21.16 3.28
N LEU A 184 3.24 -20.89 2.50
CA LEU A 184 4.20 -21.90 2.04
C LEU A 184 5.35 -22.04 3.03
N GLU A 185 5.86 -20.90 3.53
CA GLU A 185 6.98 -20.84 4.45
C GLU A 185 6.88 -19.60 5.34
N ALA A 186 7.32 -19.72 6.59
CA ALA A 186 7.49 -18.58 7.49
C ALA A 186 8.76 -18.75 8.31
N ALA A 187 9.71 -17.83 8.18
CA ALA A 187 11.00 -17.88 8.88
C ALA A 187 11.54 -16.47 9.15
N GLY A 188 12.08 -16.26 10.36
CA GLY A 188 12.59 -14.96 10.78
C GLY A 188 11.49 -13.91 10.81
N GLU A 189 11.49 -12.95 9.89
CA GLU A 189 10.40 -11.98 9.67
C GLU A 189 9.68 -12.20 8.34
N SER A 190 10.11 -13.18 7.54
CA SER A 190 9.60 -13.41 6.19
C SER A 190 8.50 -14.46 6.17
N VAL A 191 7.46 -14.19 5.39
CA VAL A 191 6.33 -15.10 5.15
C VAL A 191 6.11 -15.19 3.66
N THR A 192 6.36 -16.36 3.08
CA THR A 192 6.08 -16.65 1.68
C THR A 192 4.70 -17.28 1.55
N SER A 193 3.84 -16.65 0.77
CA SER A 193 2.46 -17.08 0.56
C SER A 193 2.15 -17.21 -0.92
N ARG A 194 1.31 -18.19 -1.23
CA ARG A 194 0.69 -18.38 -2.54
C ARG A 194 -0.74 -17.85 -2.47
N PHE A 195 -1.10 -16.99 -3.41
CA PHE A 195 -2.48 -16.56 -3.61
C PHE A 195 -2.99 -17.12 -4.93
N VAL A 196 -4.24 -17.58 -4.92
CA VAL A 196 -4.93 -18.10 -6.09
C VAL A 196 -6.21 -17.30 -6.30
N TYR A 197 -6.35 -16.75 -7.49
CA TYR A 197 -7.45 -15.91 -7.92
C TYR A 197 -8.31 -16.68 -8.92
N ARG A 198 -9.59 -16.90 -8.61
CA ARG A 198 -10.49 -17.69 -9.43
C ARG A 198 -11.73 -16.92 -9.81
N ILE A 199 -12.15 -17.06 -11.05
CA ILE A 199 -13.50 -16.71 -11.46
C ILE A 199 -14.28 -18.02 -11.66
N ARG A 200 -15.40 -18.14 -10.93
CA ARG A 200 -16.26 -19.32 -11.01
C ARG A 200 -17.59 -18.98 -11.63
N GLN A 201 -18.10 -19.90 -12.44
CA GLN A 201 -19.47 -19.88 -12.95
C GLN A 201 -20.15 -21.22 -12.61
N ARG A 202 -21.28 -21.16 -11.89
CA ARG A 202 -22.01 -22.36 -11.43
C ARG A 202 -21.10 -23.37 -10.69
N GLY A 203 -20.18 -22.89 -9.87
CA GLY A 203 -19.24 -23.70 -9.09
C GLY A 203 -18.01 -24.19 -9.85
N VAL A 204 -17.94 -24.02 -11.19
CA VAL A 204 -16.79 -24.42 -12.01
C VAL A 204 -15.86 -23.22 -12.20
N ALA A 205 -14.55 -23.40 -12.00
CA ALA A 205 -13.57 -22.37 -12.32
C ALA A 205 -13.47 -22.19 -13.83
N ILE A 206 -13.66 -20.94 -14.30
CA ILE A 206 -13.52 -20.55 -15.71
C ILE A 206 -12.26 -19.72 -15.96
N SER A 207 -11.65 -19.21 -14.89
CA SER A 207 -10.31 -18.60 -14.89
C SER A 207 -9.65 -18.93 -13.56
N GLU A 208 -8.35 -19.18 -13.59
CA GLU A 208 -7.52 -19.38 -12.40
C GLU A 208 -6.12 -18.84 -12.68
N ASP A 209 -5.66 -17.95 -11.83
CA ASP A 209 -4.33 -17.36 -11.86
C ASP A 209 -3.72 -17.45 -10.46
N GLU A 210 -2.39 -17.47 -10.38
CA GLU A 210 -1.70 -17.53 -9.09
C GLU A 210 -0.49 -16.61 -9.03
N VAL A 211 -0.16 -16.19 -7.82
CA VAL A 211 1.05 -15.45 -7.51
C VAL A 211 1.65 -15.93 -6.19
N VAL A 212 2.97 -15.97 -6.13
CA VAL A 212 3.71 -16.24 -4.90
C VAL A 212 4.40 -14.95 -4.49
N VAL A 213 4.14 -14.51 -3.26
CA VAL A 213 4.71 -13.28 -2.71
C VAL A 213 5.40 -13.58 -1.38
N THR A 214 6.48 -12.85 -1.10
CA THR A 214 7.13 -12.86 0.21
C THR A 214 6.87 -11.51 0.89
N ASN A 215 6.23 -11.57 2.06
CA ASN A 215 5.98 -10.44 2.93
C ASN A 215 6.91 -10.49 4.14
N HIS A 216 7.18 -9.32 4.74
CA HIS A 216 8.06 -9.17 5.89
C HIS A 216 7.29 -8.58 7.07
N TRP A 217 7.36 -9.25 8.22
CA TRP A 217 6.68 -8.86 9.46
C TRP A 217 7.72 -8.54 10.54
N PRO A 218 8.28 -7.33 10.55
CA PRO A 218 9.28 -6.96 11.55
C PRO A 218 8.67 -6.95 12.94
N ALA A 219 9.45 -7.36 13.95
CA ALA A 219 9.08 -7.15 15.35
C ALA A 219 9.04 -5.64 15.68
N GLY A 220 8.12 -5.23 16.56
CA GLY A 220 7.89 -3.82 16.86
C GLY A 220 9.09 -3.10 17.43
N GLU A 221 9.88 -3.76 18.29
CA GLU A 221 11.10 -3.17 18.83
C GLU A 221 12.14 -2.87 17.75
N ARG A 222 12.29 -3.79 16.78
CA ARG A 222 13.19 -3.61 15.65
C ARG A 222 12.72 -2.47 14.75
N LEU A 223 11.45 -2.46 14.40
CA LEU A 223 10.84 -1.39 13.59
C LEU A 223 11.03 -0.02 14.25
N ALA A 224 10.77 0.07 15.55
CA ALA A 224 10.96 1.29 16.31
C ALA A 224 12.44 1.74 16.37
N ALA A 225 13.39 0.79 16.46
CA ALA A 225 14.82 1.11 16.43
C ALA A 225 15.26 1.64 15.04
N GLU A 226 14.77 1.02 13.95
CA GLU A 226 15.02 1.46 12.57
C GLU A 226 14.53 2.89 12.33
N LEU A 227 13.31 3.22 12.75
CA LEU A 227 12.70 4.55 12.59
C LEU A 227 13.42 5.61 13.41
N ARG A 228 13.78 5.31 14.67
CA ARG A 228 14.60 6.25 15.48
C ARG A 228 15.99 6.49 14.86
N ALA A 229 16.61 5.45 14.32
CA ALA A 229 17.90 5.58 13.63
C ALA A 229 17.80 6.46 12.37
N ALA A 230 16.62 6.55 11.75
CA ALA A 230 16.32 7.43 10.63
C ALA A 230 15.87 8.84 11.05
N GLY A 231 15.86 9.14 12.35
CA GLY A 231 15.55 10.48 12.89
C GLY A 231 14.08 10.70 13.26
N PHE A 232 13.26 9.66 13.29
CA PHE A 232 11.85 9.79 13.66
C PHE A 232 11.62 9.60 15.15
N ASP A 233 10.73 10.39 15.71
CA ASP A 233 10.18 10.22 17.06
C ASP A 233 8.77 9.60 16.99
N ARG A 234 8.50 8.60 17.85
CA ARG A 234 7.20 7.93 17.89
C ARG A 234 6.15 8.85 18.53
N ASP A 235 4.99 8.97 17.90
CA ASP A 235 3.84 9.72 18.40
C ASP A 235 2.68 8.75 18.73
N ALA A 236 1.65 9.26 19.42
CA ALA A 236 0.49 8.47 19.78
C ALA A 236 -0.36 8.12 18.55
N ALA A 237 -0.73 6.84 18.44
CA ALA A 237 -1.63 6.34 17.40
C ALA A 237 -2.58 5.29 17.99
N PRO A 238 -3.77 5.06 17.40
CA PRO A 238 -4.65 3.98 17.81
C PRO A 238 -4.03 2.61 17.50
N GLU A 239 -4.50 1.58 18.20
CA GLU A 239 -4.06 0.22 17.95
C GLU A 239 -4.23 -0.18 16.48
N GLY A 240 -3.21 -0.79 15.89
CA GLY A 240 -3.17 -1.15 14.47
C GLY A 240 -2.63 -0.07 13.55
N MET A 241 -2.35 1.12 14.09
CA MET A 241 -1.69 2.21 13.36
C MET A 241 -0.41 2.65 14.09
N GLU A 242 0.52 3.18 13.32
CA GLU A 242 1.74 3.83 13.80
C GLU A 242 1.79 5.25 13.28
N MET A 243 2.22 6.18 14.14
CA MET A 243 2.52 7.55 13.76
C MET A 243 3.90 7.94 14.28
N TRP A 244 4.71 8.50 13.40
CA TRP A 244 6.07 8.94 13.68
C TRP A 244 6.27 10.34 13.14
N ARG A 245 7.01 11.19 13.86
CA ARG A 245 7.30 12.56 13.45
C ARG A 245 8.78 12.73 13.11
N LEU A 246 9.02 13.53 12.09
CA LEU A 246 10.33 14.09 11.83
C LEU A 246 10.47 15.38 12.65
N PRO A 247 11.41 15.49 13.60
CA PRO A 247 11.61 16.68 14.43
C PRO A 247 11.88 17.97 13.64
#